data_3e44c3a51a8275289c1daa77c6c9f7cd
#
_entry.id   3e44c3a51a8275289c1daa77c6c9f7cd
#
_cell.length_a   1.000
_cell.length_b   1.000
_cell.length_c   1.000
_cell.angle_alpha   90.00
_cell.angle_beta   90.00
_cell.angle_gamma   90.00
#
_symmetry.space_group_name_H-M   'P 1'
#
loop_
_entity.id
_entity.type
_entity.pdbx_description
1 polymer ?
#
loop_
_entity_poly.entity_id
_entity_poly.type
_entity_poly.pdbx_seq_one_letter_code
_entity_poly.pdbx_strand_id
1 'polypeptide(L)'
;NTSHMLVENSYFENNYATTEPGCINNCGQLIVKNSTFYKNSAFWWAGAIHTHSGANTTIYDSNFTDNVAGWNGGALYTYSYLQIYNTTFTSNNCTTNNGGGAIGACFYGTNPHIYIENSLFQYNTNNCWSLTNESTTGTGRGGAISIMDAGDLDVYNTTFIANSASIGTAICANQAQGYGSPNVRLIGNKFINHTVVGDVLIIDLSKSELELSDNYYYNNSL
;
A
#
# COMPACT_ATOMS: atom_id res chain seq x y z
N ASN A 1 19.65 -5.38 20.30
CA ASN A 1 18.69 -6.52 20.32
C ASN A 1 17.49 -6.14 19.50
N THR A 2 17.31 -6.77 18.35
CA THR A 2 16.08 -6.63 17.56
C THR A 2 15.03 -7.59 18.13
N SER A 3 13.86 -7.07 18.47
CA SER A 3 12.73 -7.91 18.88
C SER A 3 12.24 -8.73 17.68
N HIS A 4 11.83 -9.97 17.92
CA HIS A 4 11.27 -10.85 16.91
C HIS A 4 9.84 -11.24 17.31
N MET A 5 8.91 -11.13 16.36
CA MET A 5 7.51 -11.51 16.52
C MET A 5 7.09 -12.42 15.39
N LEU A 6 6.45 -13.54 15.71
CA LEU A 6 5.76 -14.41 14.76
C LEU A 6 4.26 -14.34 15.04
N VAL A 7 3.50 -14.04 14.00
CA VAL A 7 2.04 -14.13 13.97
C VAL A 7 1.67 -15.22 12.98
N GLU A 8 1.06 -16.27 13.45
CA GLU A 8 0.72 -17.42 12.61
C GLU A 8 -0.70 -17.92 12.92
N ASN A 9 -1.42 -18.32 11.87
CA ASN A 9 -2.78 -18.89 11.99
C ASN A 9 -3.72 -18.02 12.85
N SER A 10 -3.61 -16.70 12.71
CA SER A 10 -4.27 -15.74 13.61
C SER A 10 -5.34 -14.91 12.89
N TYR A 11 -6.35 -14.48 13.65
CA TYR A 11 -7.45 -13.67 13.13
C TYR A 11 -7.61 -12.37 13.95
N PHE A 12 -7.50 -11.24 13.26
CA PHE A 12 -7.65 -9.91 13.84
C PHE A 12 -8.86 -9.24 13.21
N GLU A 13 -9.88 -8.94 14.01
CA GLU A 13 -11.12 -8.37 13.49
C GLU A 13 -11.58 -7.18 14.33
N ASN A 14 -12.06 -6.12 13.63
CA ASN A 14 -12.69 -4.95 14.21
C ASN A 14 -11.84 -4.25 15.29
N ASN A 15 -10.51 -4.30 15.17
CA ASN A 15 -9.65 -3.55 16.06
C ASN A 15 -9.56 -2.10 15.61
N TYR A 16 -9.60 -1.17 16.57
CA TYR A 16 -9.54 0.26 16.30
C TYR A 16 -8.46 0.95 17.13
N ALA A 17 -7.68 1.80 16.48
CA ALA A 17 -6.71 2.68 17.14
C ALA A 17 -6.97 4.15 16.83
N THR A 18 -6.84 5.01 17.82
CA THR A 18 -7.00 6.47 17.66
C THR A 18 -5.78 7.15 17.07
N THR A 19 -4.63 6.49 17.03
CA THR A 19 -3.37 7.06 16.52
C THR A 19 -2.60 6.10 15.64
N GLU A 20 -2.08 5.04 16.21
CA GLU A 20 -1.22 4.02 15.60
C GLU A 20 -2.04 2.92 14.91
N PRO A 21 -1.43 1.90 14.29
CA PRO A 21 -2.17 0.89 13.53
C PRO A 21 -3.20 0.13 14.36
N GLY A 22 -4.26 -0.31 13.70
CA GLY A 22 -5.35 -1.03 14.33
C GLY A 22 -4.93 -2.32 15.04
N CYS A 23 -3.85 -2.99 14.60
CA CYS A 23 -3.45 -4.29 15.16
C CYS A 23 -2.00 -4.35 15.62
N ILE A 24 -1.02 -4.12 14.72
CA ILE A 24 0.38 -4.40 15.03
C ILE A 24 1.26 -3.20 14.69
N ASN A 25 1.96 -2.69 15.70
CA ASN A 25 2.98 -1.67 15.55
C ASN A 25 4.37 -2.33 15.62
N ASN A 26 5.02 -2.52 14.46
CA ASN A 26 6.29 -3.23 14.36
C ASN A 26 7.49 -2.30 14.39
N CYS A 27 8.29 -2.41 15.46
CA CYS A 27 9.59 -1.74 15.60
C CYS A 27 10.79 -2.72 15.55
N GLY A 28 10.58 -3.96 15.09
CA GLY A 28 11.60 -5.01 15.03
C GLY A 28 11.46 -5.90 13.81
N GLN A 29 11.57 -7.20 13.99
CA GLN A 29 11.35 -8.21 12.97
C GLN A 29 9.98 -8.85 13.17
N LEU A 30 9.08 -8.69 12.20
CA LEU A 30 7.75 -9.30 12.20
C LEU A 30 7.62 -10.29 11.04
N ILE A 31 7.18 -11.48 11.36
CA ILE A 31 6.76 -12.47 10.36
C ILE A 31 5.27 -12.76 10.58
N VAL A 32 4.47 -12.62 9.52
CA VAL A 32 3.04 -12.95 9.50
C VAL A 32 2.83 -14.11 8.55
N LYS A 33 2.12 -15.15 8.98
CA LYS A 33 1.81 -16.33 8.14
C LYS A 33 0.37 -16.76 8.34
N ASN A 34 -0.29 -17.16 7.25
CA ASN A 34 -1.62 -17.77 7.25
C ASN A 34 -2.59 -17.05 8.22
N SER A 35 -2.59 -15.71 8.15
CA SER A 35 -3.35 -14.89 9.09
C SER A 35 -4.29 -13.93 8.37
N THR A 36 -5.36 -13.55 9.05
CA THR A 36 -6.40 -12.67 8.48
C THR A 36 -6.54 -11.40 9.32
N PHE A 37 -6.55 -10.28 8.63
CA PHE A 37 -6.81 -8.95 9.19
C PHE A 37 -8.07 -8.40 8.53
N TYR A 38 -9.18 -8.34 9.27
CA TYR A 38 -10.49 -8.00 8.75
C TYR A 38 -11.11 -6.82 9.49
N LYS A 39 -11.50 -5.78 8.77
CA LYS A 39 -12.17 -4.58 9.31
C LYS A 39 -11.42 -3.90 10.44
N ASN A 40 -10.09 -3.95 10.42
CA ASN A 40 -9.31 -3.19 11.38
C ASN A 40 -9.14 -1.75 10.91
N SER A 41 -9.04 -0.82 11.83
CA SER A 41 -8.97 0.58 11.47
C SER A 41 -8.08 1.41 12.39
N ALA A 42 -7.54 2.48 11.81
CA ALA A 42 -6.79 3.48 12.55
C ALA A 42 -7.19 4.89 12.11
N PHE A 43 -7.22 5.83 13.03
CA PHE A 43 -7.50 7.23 12.70
C PHE A 43 -6.34 7.84 11.88
N TRP A 44 -5.09 7.44 12.16
CA TRP A 44 -3.91 7.94 11.45
C TRP A 44 -3.33 6.90 10.48
N TRP A 45 -2.49 5.99 10.92
CA TRP A 45 -1.63 5.15 10.08
C TRP A 45 -2.01 3.67 10.12
N ALA A 46 -2.11 3.02 8.98
CA ALA A 46 -2.34 1.61 8.77
C ALA A 46 -3.55 1.02 9.51
N GLY A 47 -4.54 0.57 8.78
CA GLY A 47 -5.68 -0.14 9.39
C GLY A 47 -5.25 -1.41 10.13
N ALA A 48 -4.19 -2.10 9.68
CA ALA A 48 -3.74 -3.34 10.29
C ALA A 48 -2.30 -3.26 10.83
N ILE A 49 -1.28 -3.06 9.99
CA ILE A 49 0.12 -3.17 10.41
C ILE A 49 0.93 -1.93 9.99
N HIS A 50 1.65 -1.35 10.93
CA HIS A 50 2.64 -0.31 10.68
C HIS A 50 4.05 -0.84 10.93
N THR A 51 4.95 -0.65 9.96
CA THR A 51 6.38 -1.01 10.05
C THR A 51 7.22 0.26 10.18
N HIS A 52 7.83 0.45 11.33
CA HIS A 52 8.69 1.60 11.62
C HIS A 52 10.05 1.53 10.92
N SER A 53 10.74 2.66 10.93
CA SER A 53 12.11 2.77 10.44
C SER A 53 13.04 1.79 11.13
N GLY A 54 13.86 1.08 10.33
CA GLY A 54 14.77 0.03 10.80
C GLY A 54 14.11 -1.30 11.17
N ALA A 55 12.79 -1.38 11.10
CA ALA A 55 12.04 -2.63 11.28
C ALA A 55 11.88 -3.38 9.95
N ASN A 56 11.60 -4.67 10.02
CA ASN A 56 11.28 -5.48 8.84
C ASN A 56 9.97 -6.24 9.07
N THR A 57 9.13 -6.27 8.05
CA THR A 57 7.91 -7.08 8.06
C THR A 57 7.91 -8.01 6.86
N THR A 58 7.69 -9.30 7.09
CA THR A 58 7.50 -10.29 6.03
C THR A 58 6.16 -10.98 6.21
N ILE A 59 5.37 -11.03 5.13
CA ILE A 59 4.00 -11.56 5.14
C ILE A 59 3.88 -12.68 4.12
N TYR A 60 3.34 -13.81 4.54
CA TYR A 60 3.08 -14.98 3.70
C TYR A 60 1.62 -15.42 3.82
N ASP A 61 1.01 -15.87 2.73
CA ASP A 61 -0.23 -16.64 2.68
C ASP A 61 -1.37 -16.02 3.53
N SER A 62 -1.47 -14.69 3.54
CA SER A 62 -2.34 -13.96 4.47
C SER A 62 -3.40 -13.13 3.74
N ASN A 63 -4.41 -12.66 4.49
CA ASN A 63 -5.52 -11.87 3.93
C ASN A 63 -5.71 -10.56 4.70
N PHE A 64 -5.82 -9.47 3.95
CA PHE A 64 -6.13 -8.13 4.48
C PHE A 64 -7.40 -7.64 3.79
N THR A 65 -8.52 -7.59 4.52
CA THR A 65 -9.83 -7.26 3.94
C THR A 65 -10.52 -6.15 4.72
N ASP A 66 -11.09 -5.18 4.02
CA ASP A 66 -11.86 -4.06 4.58
C ASP A 66 -11.13 -3.26 5.66
N ASN A 67 -9.79 -3.23 5.67
CA ASN A 67 -9.07 -2.42 6.64
C ASN A 67 -9.05 -0.95 6.20
N VAL A 68 -9.10 -0.04 7.16
CA VAL A 68 -9.23 1.39 6.90
C VAL A 68 -8.20 2.20 7.67
N ALA A 69 -7.52 3.10 6.99
CA ALA A 69 -6.67 4.11 7.62
C ALA A 69 -7.15 5.52 7.28
N GLY A 70 -7.10 6.40 8.29
CA GLY A 70 -7.40 7.81 8.09
C GLY A 70 -6.33 8.55 7.29
N TRP A 71 -5.07 8.10 7.31
CA TRP A 71 -3.99 8.85 6.67
C TRP A 71 -3.17 8.05 5.65
N ASN A 72 -2.51 6.96 6.00
CA ASN A 72 -1.60 6.25 5.10
C ASN A 72 -1.80 4.74 5.16
N GLY A 73 -1.98 4.09 4.00
CA GLY A 73 -2.05 2.65 3.84
C GLY A 73 -3.26 2.01 4.51
N GLY A 74 -4.35 1.79 3.77
CA GLY A 74 -5.58 1.24 4.32
C GLY A 74 -5.38 -0.02 5.15
N ALA A 75 -4.49 -0.91 4.70
CA ALA A 75 -4.09 -2.10 5.46
C ALA A 75 -2.69 -1.95 6.07
N LEU A 76 -1.69 -1.63 5.26
CA LEU A 76 -0.28 -1.60 5.67
C LEU A 76 0.36 -0.23 5.45
N TYR A 77 1.19 0.18 6.38
CA TYR A 77 2.05 1.34 6.21
C TYR A 77 3.50 1.02 6.59
N THR A 78 4.46 1.47 5.79
CA THR A 78 5.87 1.16 6.04
C THR A 78 6.80 2.35 5.84
N TYR A 79 7.79 2.47 6.72
CA TYR A 79 8.99 3.30 6.58
C TYR A 79 10.23 2.49 6.24
N SER A 80 10.14 1.17 6.08
CA SER A 80 11.28 0.29 5.99
C SER A 80 10.99 -0.92 5.08
N TYR A 81 11.61 -2.07 5.37
CA TYR A 81 11.46 -3.27 4.55
C TYR A 81 10.10 -3.95 4.75
N LEU A 82 9.40 -4.18 3.64
CA LEU A 82 8.15 -4.93 3.59
C LEU A 82 8.20 -5.96 2.48
N GLN A 83 8.12 -7.23 2.82
CA GLN A 83 8.10 -8.33 1.87
C GLN A 83 6.76 -9.06 1.94
N ILE A 84 6.13 -9.30 0.80
CA ILE A 84 4.78 -9.88 0.71
C ILE A 84 4.76 -10.99 -0.32
N TYR A 85 4.28 -12.16 0.09
CA TYR A 85 4.20 -13.36 -0.74
C TYR A 85 2.81 -13.99 -0.64
N ASN A 86 2.23 -14.42 -1.76
CA ASN A 86 0.96 -15.17 -1.83
C ASN A 86 -0.18 -14.55 -1.00
N THR A 87 -0.25 -13.23 -0.93
CA THR A 87 -1.14 -12.53 0.00
C THR A 87 -2.23 -11.76 -0.76
N THR A 88 -3.42 -11.68 -0.19
CA THR A 88 -4.58 -11.00 -0.78
C THR A 88 -4.93 -9.73 -0.02
N PHE A 89 -5.11 -8.64 -0.75
CA PHE A 89 -5.60 -7.35 -0.25
C PHE A 89 -6.91 -7.00 -0.94
N THR A 90 -8.02 -7.00 -0.18
CA THR A 90 -9.36 -6.77 -0.74
C THR A 90 -10.05 -5.61 -0.03
N SER A 91 -10.57 -4.66 -0.81
CA SER A 91 -11.44 -3.57 -0.31
C SER A 91 -10.82 -2.74 0.84
N ASN A 92 -9.49 -2.66 0.92
CA ASN A 92 -8.86 -1.80 1.91
C ASN A 92 -8.95 -0.33 1.46
N ASN A 93 -9.08 0.58 2.40
CA ASN A 93 -9.32 1.99 2.10
C ASN A 93 -8.41 2.94 2.88
N CYS A 94 -7.80 3.86 2.16
CA CYS A 94 -7.14 5.04 2.75
C CYS A 94 -7.98 6.28 2.43
N THR A 95 -8.19 7.17 3.42
CA THR A 95 -9.11 8.30 3.26
C THR A 95 -8.41 9.65 3.02
N THR A 96 -7.08 9.67 2.88
CA THR A 96 -6.31 10.91 2.64
C THR A 96 -5.42 10.86 1.40
N ASN A 97 -4.82 12.01 1.07
CA ASN A 97 -4.04 12.22 -0.16
C ASN A 97 -2.79 11.33 -0.30
N ASN A 98 -2.20 10.87 0.80
CA ASN A 98 -0.81 10.41 0.81
C ASN A 98 -0.62 8.91 0.90
N GLY A 99 -1.66 8.12 1.05
CA GLY A 99 -1.54 6.67 1.23
C GLY A 99 -2.09 5.85 0.08
N GLY A 100 -1.62 4.62 -0.08
CA GLY A 100 -2.26 3.64 -0.95
C GLY A 100 -3.51 3.05 -0.30
N GLY A 101 -4.50 2.66 -1.10
CA GLY A 101 -5.71 2.03 -0.58
C GLY A 101 -5.41 0.79 0.26
N ALA A 102 -4.46 -0.04 -0.17
CA ALA A 102 -3.97 -1.16 0.62
C ALA A 102 -2.65 -0.84 1.31
N ILE A 103 -1.63 -0.41 0.55
CA ILE A 103 -0.27 -0.21 1.08
C ILE A 103 0.19 1.22 0.84
N GLY A 104 0.61 1.89 1.90
CA GLY A 104 1.31 3.16 1.84
C GLY A 104 2.77 3.01 2.26
N ALA A 105 3.66 3.73 1.58
CA ALA A 105 5.04 3.91 2.00
C ALA A 105 5.44 5.37 1.83
N CYS A 106 6.09 5.91 2.83
CA CYS A 106 6.54 7.29 2.81
C CYS A 106 7.94 7.40 3.41
N PHE A 107 8.70 8.31 2.87
CA PHE A 107 10.03 8.63 3.36
C PHE A 107 9.94 9.71 4.46
N TYR A 108 10.44 9.36 5.65
CA TYR A 108 10.82 10.32 6.68
C TYR A 108 12.28 10.07 7.09
N GLY A 109 13.20 10.24 6.12
CA GLY A 109 14.63 9.97 6.33
C GLY A 109 15.02 8.48 6.23
N THR A 110 14.17 7.63 5.67
CA THR A 110 14.42 6.19 5.42
C THR A 110 14.09 5.85 3.98
N ASN A 111 14.71 4.81 3.44
CA ASN A 111 14.39 4.31 2.12
C ASN A 111 13.53 3.03 2.27
N PRO A 112 12.20 3.13 2.21
CA PRO A 112 11.36 1.94 2.25
C PRO A 112 11.65 1.07 1.04
N HIS A 113 11.71 -0.24 1.25
CA HIS A 113 11.80 -1.21 0.18
C HIS A 113 10.62 -2.17 0.28
N ILE A 114 9.76 -2.15 -0.74
CA ILE A 114 8.59 -3.01 -0.82
C ILE A 114 8.84 -4.05 -1.90
N TYR A 115 8.81 -5.31 -1.51
CA TYR A 115 8.86 -6.45 -2.41
C TYR A 115 7.54 -7.23 -2.34
N ILE A 116 6.92 -7.47 -3.50
CA ILE A 116 5.62 -8.18 -3.59
C ILE A 116 5.71 -9.23 -4.67
N GLU A 117 5.29 -10.45 -4.35
CA GLU A 117 5.28 -11.56 -5.31
C GLU A 117 4.02 -12.41 -5.16
N ASN A 118 3.48 -12.90 -6.31
CA ASN A 118 2.36 -13.83 -6.39
C ASN A 118 1.12 -13.42 -5.59
N SER A 119 0.82 -12.13 -5.53
CA SER A 119 -0.21 -11.58 -4.66
C SER A 119 -1.41 -11.02 -5.44
N LEU A 120 -2.48 -10.67 -4.72
CA LEU A 120 -3.70 -10.12 -5.31
C LEU A 120 -4.09 -8.82 -4.60
N PHE A 121 -4.31 -7.77 -5.37
CA PHE A 121 -4.86 -6.49 -4.92
C PHE A 121 -6.15 -6.21 -5.66
N GLN A 122 -7.30 -6.26 -4.98
CA GLN A 122 -8.58 -6.04 -5.61
C GLN A 122 -9.48 -5.08 -4.83
N TYR A 123 -10.14 -4.19 -5.56
CA TYR A 123 -11.14 -3.24 -5.03
C TYR A 123 -10.59 -2.32 -3.91
N ASN A 124 -9.26 -2.17 -3.80
CA ASN A 124 -8.69 -1.25 -2.83
C ASN A 124 -8.87 0.18 -3.33
N THR A 125 -9.11 1.10 -2.41
CA THR A 125 -9.45 2.47 -2.75
C THR A 125 -8.65 3.48 -1.94
N ASN A 126 -8.26 4.55 -2.61
CA ASN A 126 -7.84 5.76 -1.92
C ASN A 126 -8.84 6.87 -2.24
N ASN A 127 -9.89 6.94 -1.42
CA ASN A 127 -10.92 7.96 -1.51
C ASN A 127 -10.55 9.14 -0.64
N CYS A 128 -9.71 10.03 -1.17
CA CYS A 128 -9.38 11.26 -0.48
C CYS A 128 -10.61 12.16 -0.34
N TRP A 129 -11.14 12.24 0.88
CA TRP A 129 -12.07 13.31 1.26
C TRP A 129 -11.25 14.43 1.91
N SER A 130 -11.28 15.61 1.31
CA SER A 130 -10.74 16.78 1.98
C SER A 130 -11.47 16.97 3.31
N LEU A 131 -10.78 16.80 4.42
CA LEU A 131 -11.31 17.08 5.77
C LEU A 131 -11.47 18.59 6.03
N THR A 132 -10.99 19.43 5.11
CA THR A 132 -11.18 20.88 5.13
C THR A 132 -11.96 21.28 3.92
N ASN A 133 -13.00 22.09 4.13
CA ASN A 133 -13.86 22.69 3.08
C ASN A 133 -13.10 23.64 2.13
N GLU A 134 -11.78 23.56 2.07
CA GLU A 134 -10.98 24.30 1.12
C GLU A 134 -10.80 23.45 -0.13
N SER A 135 -11.23 24.02 -1.23
CA SER A 135 -11.23 23.57 -2.63
C SER A 135 -9.83 23.16 -3.15
N THR A 136 -9.21 22.19 -2.51
CA THR A 136 -8.16 21.39 -3.12
C THR A 136 -8.79 20.07 -3.49
N THR A 137 -8.97 19.83 -4.77
CA THR A 137 -9.35 18.54 -5.32
C THR A 137 -8.52 17.46 -4.63
N GLY A 138 -9.15 16.74 -3.71
CA GLY A 138 -8.49 15.68 -2.97
C GLY A 138 -7.98 14.64 -3.94
N THR A 139 -6.66 14.55 -4.08
CA THR A 139 -6.02 13.63 -5.00
C THR A 139 -5.56 12.40 -4.25
N GLY A 140 -6.47 11.44 -4.04
CA GLY A 140 -6.10 10.11 -3.54
C GLY A 140 -5.08 9.47 -4.48
N ARG A 141 -4.01 8.90 -3.93
CA ARG A 141 -2.88 8.34 -4.68
C ARG A 141 -2.77 6.85 -4.45
N GLY A 142 -2.63 6.09 -5.57
CA GLY A 142 -2.46 4.64 -5.53
C GLY A 142 -3.67 3.91 -4.96
N GLY A 143 -4.57 3.45 -5.80
CA GLY A 143 -5.73 2.68 -5.35
C GLY A 143 -5.34 1.42 -4.58
N ALA A 144 -4.29 0.74 -5.00
CA ALA A 144 -3.68 -0.35 -4.25
C ALA A 144 -2.45 0.11 -3.48
N ILE A 145 -1.44 0.67 -4.18
CA ILE A 145 -0.13 0.97 -3.60
C ILE A 145 0.26 2.42 -3.88
N SER A 146 0.70 3.13 -2.84
CA SER A 146 1.38 4.41 -2.97
C SER A 146 2.76 4.35 -2.32
N ILE A 147 3.79 4.71 -3.09
CA ILE A 147 5.14 4.92 -2.59
C ILE A 147 5.57 6.35 -2.87
N MET A 148 6.05 7.05 -1.85
CA MET A 148 6.42 8.46 -1.95
C MET A 148 7.88 8.68 -1.57
N ASP A 149 8.54 9.59 -2.31
CA ASP A 149 9.95 9.96 -2.17
C ASP A 149 10.91 8.77 -2.43
N ALA A 150 12.11 8.77 -1.85
CA ALA A 150 13.08 7.70 -2.08
C ALA A 150 12.59 6.34 -1.57
N GLY A 151 12.94 5.29 -2.27
CA GLY A 151 12.61 3.90 -1.92
C GLY A 151 12.51 3.03 -3.17
N ASP A 152 12.25 1.76 -2.97
CA ASP A 152 12.12 0.80 -4.06
C ASP A 152 10.80 0.05 -3.97
N LEU A 153 10.14 -0.15 -5.12
CA LEU A 153 8.95 -0.98 -5.25
C LEU A 153 9.19 -2.04 -6.32
N ASP A 154 9.34 -3.26 -5.88
CA ASP A 154 9.51 -4.43 -6.73
C ASP A 154 8.25 -5.31 -6.67
N VAL A 155 7.54 -5.47 -7.79
CA VAL A 155 6.31 -6.27 -7.87
C VAL A 155 6.40 -7.30 -8.98
N TYR A 156 6.21 -8.56 -8.61
CA TYR A 156 6.31 -9.70 -9.52
C TYR A 156 5.06 -10.56 -9.51
N ASN A 157 4.63 -11.03 -10.69
CA ASN A 157 3.57 -12.03 -10.85
C ASN A 157 2.29 -11.73 -10.04
N THR A 158 1.99 -10.47 -9.82
CA THR A 158 0.91 -10.01 -8.96
C THR A 158 -0.27 -9.51 -9.80
N THR A 159 -1.48 -9.69 -9.31
CA THR A 159 -2.69 -9.26 -10.02
C THR A 159 -3.34 -8.08 -9.31
N PHE A 160 -3.65 -7.04 -10.08
CA PHE A 160 -4.38 -5.86 -9.64
C PHE A 160 -5.73 -5.82 -10.35
N ILE A 161 -6.84 -5.77 -9.58
CA ILE A 161 -8.20 -5.76 -10.14
C ILE A 161 -9.00 -4.61 -9.57
N ALA A 162 -9.53 -3.75 -10.44
CA ALA A 162 -10.51 -2.72 -10.10
C ALA A 162 -10.16 -1.91 -8.83
N ASN A 163 -8.89 -1.60 -8.63
CA ASN A 163 -8.49 -0.67 -7.58
C ASN A 163 -8.78 0.76 -8.05
N SER A 164 -8.97 1.71 -7.14
CA SER A 164 -9.42 3.06 -7.47
C SER A 164 -8.71 4.15 -6.67
N ALA A 165 -8.26 5.17 -7.38
CA ALA A 165 -7.73 6.41 -6.83
C ALA A 165 -7.84 7.54 -7.87
N SER A 166 -7.69 8.79 -7.45
CA SER A 166 -7.66 9.92 -8.38
C SER A 166 -6.36 9.98 -9.18
N ILE A 167 -5.25 9.50 -8.61
CA ILE A 167 -3.93 9.51 -9.23
C ILE A 167 -3.31 8.11 -9.07
N GLY A 168 -2.89 7.49 -10.18
CA GLY A 168 -2.36 6.13 -10.19
C GLY A 168 -3.39 5.13 -9.69
N THR A 169 -4.38 4.83 -10.50
CA THR A 169 -5.54 4.02 -10.11
C THR A 169 -5.17 2.69 -9.45
N ALA A 170 -4.09 2.05 -9.90
CA ALA A 170 -3.52 0.87 -9.23
C ALA A 170 -2.33 1.26 -8.35
N ILE A 171 -1.31 1.92 -8.93
CA ILE A 171 -0.04 2.23 -8.27
C ILE A 171 0.30 3.70 -8.50
N CYS A 172 0.74 4.39 -7.46
CA CYS A 172 1.31 5.72 -7.53
C CYS A 172 2.72 5.73 -6.93
N ALA A 173 3.71 6.07 -7.75
CA ALA A 173 5.07 6.36 -7.31
C ALA A 173 5.31 7.87 -7.49
N ASN A 174 5.71 8.58 -6.44
CA ASN A 174 5.75 10.04 -6.46
C ASN A 174 6.86 10.63 -5.61
N GLN A 175 7.50 11.67 -6.12
CA GLN A 175 8.36 12.56 -5.34
C GLN A 175 7.50 13.65 -4.66
N ALA A 176 7.10 13.44 -3.42
CA ALA A 176 6.17 14.34 -2.72
C ALA A 176 6.86 15.43 -1.91
N GLN A 177 8.01 15.16 -1.29
CA GLN A 177 8.67 16.06 -0.34
C GLN A 177 10.11 16.42 -0.69
N GLY A 178 10.61 15.96 -1.84
CA GLY A 178 11.95 16.32 -2.32
C GLY A 178 13.11 15.47 -1.78
N TYR A 179 12.81 14.33 -1.17
CA TYR A 179 13.84 13.42 -0.60
C TYR A 179 14.33 12.35 -1.59
N GLY A 180 14.09 12.51 -2.86
CA GLY A 180 14.47 11.57 -3.89
C GLY A 180 13.26 11.04 -4.64
N SER A 181 13.46 10.01 -5.42
CA SER A 181 12.44 9.41 -6.28
C SER A 181 12.44 7.90 -6.09
N PRO A 182 11.28 7.23 -5.98
CA PRO A 182 11.24 5.79 -5.85
C PRO A 182 11.66 5.11 -7.16
N ASN A 183 12.38 3.99 -7.07
CA ASN A 183 12.58 3.09 -8.20
C ASN A 183 11.43 2.08 -8.24
N VAL A 184 10.87 1.85 -9.43
CA VAL A 184 9.72 0.96 -9.60
C VAL A 184 10.02 -0.12 -10.62
N ARG A 185 9.87 -1.38 -10.22
CA ARG A 185 10.01 -2.54 -11.10
C ARG A 185 8.75 -3.38 -11.05
N LEU A 186 8.08 -3.52 -12.20
CA LEU A 186 6.84 -4.28 -12.34
C LEU A 186 7.01 -5.33 -13.43
N ILE A 187 7.09 -6.61 -13.06
CA ILE A 187 7.37 -7.72 -13.98
C ILE A 187 6.34 -8.84 -13.86
N GLY A 188 5.75 -9.24 -14.98
CA GLY A 188 4.79 -10.34 -15.05
C GLY A 188 3.45 -10.09 -14.37
N ASN A 189 3.09 -8.83 -14.12
CA ASN A 189 1.88 -8.48 -13.40
C ASN A 189 0.65 -8.41 -14.31
N LYS A 190 -0.54 -8.45 -13.71
CA LYS A 190 -1.82 -8.28 -14.40
C LYS A 190 -2.57 -7.09 -13.85
N PHE A 191 -3.04 -6.21 -14.73
CA PHE A 191 -3.85 -5.04 -14.41
C PHE A 191 -5.20 -5.16 -15.12
N ILE A 192 -6.29 -5.35 -14.38
CA ILE A 192 -7.59 -5.77 -14.91
C ILE A 192 -8.70 -4.86 -14.38
N ASN A 193 -9.61 -4.43 -15.27
CA ASN A 193 -10.85 -3.72 -14.95
C ASN A 193 -10.65 -2.44 -14.11
N HIS A 194 -9.61 -1.67 -14.36
CA HIS A 194 -9.46 -0.38 -13.71
C HIS A 194 -10.22 0.69 -14.50
N THR A 195 -11.03 1.48 -13.79
CA THR A 195 -11.60 2.70 -14.35
C THR A 195 -10.71 3.86 -13.95
N VAL A 196 -10.03 4.43 -14.92
CA VAL A 196 -9.11 5.53 -14.69
C VAL A 196 -9.90 6.84 -14.66
N VAL A 197 -10.04 7.42 -13.48
CA VAL A 197 -10.66 8.73 -13.33
C VAL A 197 -9.55 9.75 -13.16
N GLY A 198 -9.17 10.40 -14.26
CA GLY A 198 -8.24 11.51 -14.24
C GLY A 198 -6.91 11.26 -14.94
N ASP A 199 -6.02 10.36 -14.48
CA ASP A 199 -4.70 10.28 -15.09
C ASP A 199 -4.33 8.87 -15.61
N VAL A 200 -3.80 7.97 -14.83
CA VAL A 200 -3.24 6.73 -15.35
C VAL A 200 -3.32 5.59 -14.35
N LEU A 201 -3.25 4.40 -14.87
CA LEU A 201 -3.25 3.15 -14.12
C LEU A 201 -2.06 3.05 -13.16
N ILE A 202 -0.88 3.39 -13.68
CA ILE A 202 0.38 3.45 -12.95
C ILE A 202 0.96 4.83 -13.21
N ILE A 203 1.17 5.60 -12.16
CA ILE A 203 1.82 6.89 -12.29
C ILE A 203 3.19 6.85 -11.63
N ASP A 204 4.19 7.25 -12.39
CA ASP A 204 5.49 7.65 -11.89
C ASP A 204 5.68 9.14 -12.17
N LEU A 205 5.45 9.95 -11.14
CA LEU A 205 5.71 11.40 -11.17
C LEU A 205 7.14 11.72 -10.73
N SER A 206 7.93 10.69 -10.49
CA SER A 206 9.33 10.81 -10.13
C SER A 206 10.20 10.79 -11.39
N LYS A 207 11.45 11.21 -11.25
CA LYS A 207 12.48 11.02 -12.28
C LYS A 207 13.22 9.69 -12.05
N SER A 208 12.54 8.70 -11.48
CA SER A 208 13.10 7.41 -11.08
C SER A 208 13.23 6.45 -12.25
N GLU A 209 13.90 5.33 -11.99
CA GLU A 209 13.94 4.22 -12.94
C GLU A 209 12.61 3.47 -12.87
N LEU A 210 11.92 3.38 -14.01
CA LEU A 210 10.72 2.59 -14.19
C LEU A 210 11.01 1.42 -15.12
N GLU A 211 10.96 0.19 -14.60
CA GLU A 211 11.06 -1.03 -15.38
C GLU A 211 9.70 -1.73 -15.48
N LEU A 212 9.19 -1.86 -16.70
CA LEU A 212 7.96 -2.56 -17.02
C LEU A 212 8.25 -3.71 -17.98
N SER A 213 8.06 -4.95 -17.58
CA SER A 213 8.27 -6.12 -18.41
C SER A 213 7.18 -7.17 -18.22
N ASP A 214 6.76 -7.80 -19.31
CA ASP A 214 5.84 -8.94 -19.35
C ASP A 214 4.49 -8.71 -18.63
N ASN A 215 4.08 -7.45 -18.44
CA ASN A 215 2.82 -7.12 -17.77
C ASN A 215 1.63 -7.23 -18.75
N TYR A 216 0.49 -7.67 -18.23
CA TYR A 216 -0.75 -7.84 -18.97
C TYR A 216 -1.78 -6.79 -18.53
N TYR A 217 -2.39 -6.11 -19.50
CA TYR A 217 -3.38 -5.06 -19.27
C TYR A 217 -4.70 -5.43 -19.97
N TYR A 218 -5.79 -5.55 -19.21
CA TYR A 218 -7.07 -5.95 -19.74
C TYR A 218 -8.23 -5.10 -19.23
N ASN A 219 -9.06 -4.63 -20.14
CA ASN A 219 -10.29 -3.88 -19.86
C ASN A 219 -10.11 -2.70 -18.87
N ASN A 220 -8.98 -2.01 -19.01
CA ASN A 220 -8.75 -0.76 -18.27
C ASN A 220 -9.25 0.39 -19.14
N SER A 221 -10.24 1.15 -18.64
CA SER A 221 -10.84 2.26 -19.38
C SER A 221 -10.32 3.60 -18.88
N LEU A 222 -10.10 4.50 -19.81
CA LEU A 222 -9.83 5.92 -19.55
C LEU A 222 -11.14 6.64 -19.28
#